data_1d53b63b761d2958b6afcdb361b47fc6
#
_entry.id   1d53b63b761d2958b6afcdb361b47fc6
#
_cell.length_a   1.000
_cell.length_b   1.000
_cell.length_c   1.000
_cell.angle_alpha   90.00
_cell.angle_beta   90.00
_cell.angle_gamma   90.00
#
_symmetry.space_group_name_H-M   'P 1'
#
loop_
_entity.id
_entity.type
_entity.pdbx_description
1 polymer ?
#
loop_
_entity_poly.entity_id
_entity_poly.type
_entity_poly.pdbx_seq_one_letter_code
_entity_poly.pdbx_strand_id
1 'polypeptide(L)'
;PALMRALFRLGATYSAQELSYTKMLGQLQDAGNTVTVAHYLDLLDKAGMLCGIQKYDAKEVRRRKSSPRFMVYDTSLMTASSGIEKSRYLGEPDLRGHLVESAVGARLLARASEEGLGVYWWREGTKEVDFVVSKGFDSLSAIEVKSGKEKGQSGMADFLSAHPSAKRIVVG
;
A
#
# COMPACT_ATOMS: atom_id res chain seq x y z
N PRO A 1 -19.18 8.21 11.22
CA PRO A 1 -19.40 8.96 9.99
C PRO A 1 -18.37 10.05 9.72
N ALA A 2 -18.20 11.08 10.56
CA ALA A 2 -17.22 12.15 10.26
C ALA A 2 -15.76 11.63 10.28
N LEU A 3 -15.38 10.95 11.34
CA LEU A 3 -14.05 10.36 11.48
C LEU A 3 -13.72 9.34 10.37
N MET A 4 -14.69 8.49 9.99
CA MET A 4 -14.51 7.53 8.90
C MET A 4 -14.23 8.22 7.57
N ARG A 5 -14.95 9.30 7.26
CA ARG A 5 -14.69 10.11 6.06
C ARG A 5 -13.32 10.80 6.10
N ALA A 6 -12.92 11.32 7.24
CA ALA A 6 -11.61 11.93 7.42
C ALA A 6 -10.48 10.90 7.26
N LEU A 7 -10.65 9.71 7.84
CA LEU A 7 -9.71 8.58 7.68
C LEU A 7 -9.61 8.13 6.22
N PHE A 8 -10.75 8.01 5.53
CA PHE A 8 -10.75 7.67 4.12
C PHE A 8 -10.01 8.70 3.26
N ARG A 9 -10.27 10.00 3.45
CA ARG A 9 -9.56 11.07 2.73
C ARG A 9 -8.06 11.02 2.99
N LEU A 10 -7.67 10.88 4.26
CA LEU A 10 -6.28 10.77 4.65
C LEU A 10 -5.63 9.56 3.98
N GLY A 11 -6.22 8.37 4.10
CA GLY A 11 -5.69 7.15 3.50
C GLY A 11 -5.63 7.20 1.98
N ALA A 12 -6.63 7.80 1.31
CA ALA A 12 -6.62 7.99 -0.13
C ALA A 12 -5.50 8.94 -0.59
N THR A 13 -5.26 10.02 0.17
CA THR A 13 -4.13 10.93 -0.11
C THR A 13 -2.76 10.25 0.07
N TYR A 14 -2.66 9.34 1.03
CA TYR A 14 -1.45 8.56 1.31
C TYR A 14 -1.44 7.18 0.62
N SER A 15 -2.25 6.97 -0.41
CA SER A 15 -2.23 5.70 -1.17
C SER A 15 -0.83 5.43 -1.75
N ALA A 16 -0.40 4.18 -1.71
CA ALA A 16 0.95 3.70 -2.00
C ALA A 16 2.04 4.21 -1.02
N GLN A 17 1.66 4.75 0.15
CA GLN A 17 2.59 5.24 1.15
C GLN A 17 2.37 4.59 2.52
N GLU A 18 3.47 4.48 3.28
CA GLU A 18 3.43 4.01 4.65
C GLU A 18 2.97 5.12 5.60
N LEU A 19 1.97 4.84 6.42
CA LEU A 19 1.51 5.75 7.45
C LEU A 19 1.14 4.98 8.72
N SER A 20 1.85 5.25 9.83
CA SER A 20 1.58 4.59 11.10
C SER A 20 0.26 5.08 11.73
N TYR A 21 -0.39 4.22 12.51
CA TYR A 21 -1.61 4.57 13.24
C TYR A 21 -1.42 5.78 14.17
N THR A 22 -0.24 5.95 14.76
CA THR A 22 0.07 7.12 15.60
C THR A 22 0.12 8.41 14.77
N LYS A 23 0.73 8.36 13.57
CA LYS A 23 0.73 9.51 12.66
C LYS A 23 -0.67 9.85 12.16
N MET A 24 -1.51 8.83 11.91
CA MET A 24 -2.93 9.05 11.57
C MET A 24 -3.68 9.79 12.66
N LEU A 25 -3.53 9.35 13.93
CA LEU A 25 -4.15 10.02 15.07
C LEU A 25 -3.78 11.50 15.15
N GLY A 26 -2.51 11.83 14.90
CA GLY A 26 -2.04 13.22 14.90
C GLY A 26 -2.61 14.09 13.78
N GLN A 27 -3.18 13.48 12.73
CA GLN A 27 -3.77 14.20 11.59
C GLN A 27 -5.31 14.18 11.59
N LEU A 28 -5.92 13.39 12.46
CA LEU A 28 -7.36 13.24 12.55
C LEU A 28 -7.87 13.89 13.84
N GLN A 29 -8.81 14.82 13.70
CA GLN A 29 -9.52 15.38 14.85
C GLN A 29 -10.49 14.33 15.42
N ASP A 30 -10.60 14.26 16.74
CA ASP A 30 -11.50 13.36 17.47
C ASP A 30 -11.31 11.87 17.11
N ALA A 31 -10.09 11.47 16.75
CA ALA A 31 -9.80 10.11 16.32
C ALA A 31 -9.88 9.05 17.43
N GLY A 32 -9.99 9.48 18.69
CA GLY A 32 -10.01 8.57 19.82
C GLY A 32 -8.63 7.92 20.06
N ASN A 33 -8.49 6.67 19.67
CA ASN A 33 -7.25 5.92 19.82
C ASN A 33 -6.93 5.07 18.57
N THR A 34 -5.75 4.43 18.58
CA THR A 34 -5.31 3.57 17.45
C THR A 34 -6.24 2.40 17.18
N VAL A 35 -6.94 1.87 18.18
CA VAL A 35 -7.90 0.77 18.02
C VAL A 35 -9.12 1.24 17.21
N THR A 36 -9.61 2.45 17.49
CA THR A 36 -10.72 3.06 16.73
C THR A 36 -10.34 3.26 15.27
N VAL A 37 -9.14 3.78 15.01
CA VAL A 37 -8.64 3.99 13.64
C VAL A 37 -8.48 2.65 12.91
N ALA A 38 -7.92 1.63 13.58
CA ALA A 38 -7.78 0.30 13.01
C ALA A 38 -9.13 -0.34 12.68
N HIS A 39 -10.14 -0.17 13.56
CA HIS A 39 -11.50 -0.65 13.32
C HIS A 39 -12.15 0.04 12.10
N TYR A 40 -12.02 1.36 11.98
CA TYR A 40 -12.57 2.05 10.80
C TYR A 40 -11.82 1.70 9.51
N LEU A 41 -10.51 1.44 9.57
CA LEU A 41 -9.76 0.95 8.42
C LEU A 41 -10.26 -0.43 7.99
N ASP A 42 -10.53 -1.34 8.93
CA ASP A 42 -11.14 -2.65 8.66
C ASP A 42 -12.52 -2.53 7.99
N LEU A 43 -13.36 -1.56 8.43
CA LEU A 43 -14.65 -1.30 7.79
C LEU A 43 -14.49 -0.77 6.35
N LEU A 44 -13.52 0.12 6.12
CA LEU A 44 -13.23 0.66 4.79
C LEU A 44 -12.67 -0.41 3.86
N ASP A 45 -11.87 -1.33 4.40
CA ASP A 45 -11.33 -2.49 3.68
C ASP A 45 -12.46 -3.43 3.23
N LYS A 46 -13.33 -3.82 4.15
CA LYS A 46 -14.52 -4.65 3.86
C LYS A 46 -15.48 -3.99 2.88
N ALA A 47 -15.52 -2.66 2.85
CA ALA A 47 -16.30 -1.89 1.88
C ALA A 47 -15.62 -1.75 0.51
N GLY A 48 -14.40 -2.28 0.32
CA GLY A 48 -13.65 -2.18 -0.93
C GLY A 48 -13.22 -0.75 -1.27
N MET A 49 -12.99 0.08 -0.28
CA MET A 49 -12.62 1.50 -0.47
C MET A 49 -11.14 1.76 -0.22
N LEU A 50 -10.64 1.33 0.93
CA LEU A 50 -9.28 1.60 1.40
C LEU A 50 -8.81 0.48 2.31
N CYS A 51 -7.64 -0.07 2.09
CA CYS A 51 -6.99 -1.01 3.00
C CYS A 51 -5.60 -0.56 3.43
N GLY A 52 -5.02 -1.28 4.39
CA GLY A 52 -3.63 -1.15 4.79
C GLY A 52 -2.90 -2.47 4.55
N ILE A 53 -2.16 -2.57 3.45
CA ILE A 53 -1.34 -3.76 3.21
C ILE A 53 -0.17 -3.83 4.20
N GLN A 54 0.09 -5.02 4.72
CA GLN A 54 1.09 -5.23 5.74
C GLN A 54 2.49 -5.37 5.13
N LYS A 55 3.52 -5.06 5.92
CA LYS A 55 4.90 -5.35 5.55
C LYS A 55 5.10 -6.88 5.47
N TYR A 56 5.72 -7.37 4.40
CA TYR A 56 6.11 -8.76 4.31
C TYR A 56 7.22 -9.07 5.31
N ASP A 57 7.02 -10.07 6.14
CA ASP A 57 8.02 -10.68 7.02
C ASP A 57 7.69 -12.17 7.13
N ALA A 58 8.70 -13.02 7.16
CA ALA A 58 8.50 -14.46 7.35
C ALA A 58 7.83 -14.79 8.71
N LYS A 59 7.99 -13.89 9.70
CA LYS A 59 7.37 -14.02 11.02
C LYS A 59 6.07 -13.22 11.10
N GLU A 60 4.93 -13.88 11.18
CA GLU A 60 3.61 -13.26 11.25
C GLU A 60 3.47 -12.18 12.35
N VAL A 61 4.08 -12.42 13.52
CA VAL A 61 4.07 -11.47 14.63
C VAL A 61 4.72 -10.12 14.26
N ARG A 62 5.75 -10.12 13.42
CA ARG A 62 6.40 -8.89 12.95
C ARG A 62 5.55 -8.16 11.91
N ARG A 63 4.82 -8.89 11.05
CA ARG A 63 3.89 -8.31 10.08
C ARG A 63 2.85 -7.44 10.79
N ARG A 64 2.21 -7.96 11.84
CA ARG A 64 1.15 -7.27 12.58
C ARG A 64 1.61 -6.02 13.32
N LYS A 65 2.91 -5.89 13.61
CA LYS A 65 3.49 -4.73 14.31
C LYS A 65 3.98 -3.62 13.38
N SER A 66 4.04 -3.87 12.08
CA SER A 66 4.51 -2.89 11.12
C SER A 66 3.42 -1.84 10.80
N SER A 67 3.87 -0.65 10.45
CA SER A 67 2.97 0.36 9.87
C SER A 67 2.40 -0.16 8.57
N PRO A 68 1.10 0.00 8.31
CA PRO A 68 0.52 -0.37 7.03
C PRO A 68 0.96 0.59 5.93
N ARG A 69 1.02 0.10 4.70
CA ARG A 69 1.01 0.93 3.49
C ARG A 69 -0.43 1.03 3.00
N PHE A 70 -0.93 2.24 2.87
CA PHE A 70 -2.29 2.43 2.39
C PHE A 70 -2.44 2.10 0.92
N MET A 71 -3.62 1.60 0.58
CA MET A 71 -3.96 1.28 -0.80
C MET A 71 -5.47 1.50 -1.02
N VAL A 72 -5.81 2.36 -1.99
CA VAL A 72 -7.19 2.46 -2.47
C VAL A 72 -7.51 1.26 -3.38
N TYR A 73 -8.77 0.84 -3.37
CA TYR A 73 -9.25 -0.20 -4.30
C TYR A 73 -9.56 0.34 -5.70
N ASP A 74 -9.74 1.67 -5.80
CA ASP A 74 -9.94 2.37 -7.07
C ASP A 74 -9.22 3.73 -7.04
N THR A 75 -8.37 3.98 -8.01
CA THR A 75 -7.60 5.24 -8.11
C THR A 75 -8.47 6.47 -8.37
N SER A 76 -9.69 6.31 -8.85
CA SER A 76 -10.67 7.41 -8.94
C SER A 76 -11.03 7.98 -7.57
N LEU A 77 -11.08 7.10 -6.53
CA LEU A 77 -11.29 7.51 -5.14
C LEU A 77 -10.12 8.36 -4.61
N MET A 78 -8.90 8.03 -5.00
CA MET A 78 -7.70 8.80 -4.64
C MET A 78 -7.78 10.22 -5.23
N THR A 79 -8.05 10.34 -6.53
CA THR A 79 -8.11 11.64 -7.21
C THR A 79 -9.30 12.48 -6.76
N ALA A 80 -10.47 11.88 -6.57
CA ALA A 80 -11.68 12.57 -6.12
C ALA A 80 -11.58 13.06 -4.67
N SER A 81 -10.83 12.35 -3.80
CA SER A 81 -10.77 12.65 -2.36
C SER A 81 -9.64 13.59 -1.97
N SER A 82 -8.57 13.66 -2.77
CA SER A 82 -7.36 14.43 -2.45
C SER A 82 -7.54 15.94 -2.60
N GLY A 83 -8.49 16.40 -3.41
CA GLY A 83 -8.60 17.81 -3.81
C GLY A 83 -7.46 18.28 -4.73
N ILE A 84 -6.61 17.36 -5.20
CA ILE A 84 -5.49 17.63 -6.11
C ILE A 84 -6.01 17.56 -7.54
N GLU A 85 -5.72 18.59 -8.34
CA GLU A 85 -6.11 18.61 -9.75
C GLU A 85 -5.44 17.48 -10.54
N LYS A 86 -6.16 16.91 -11.51
CA LYS A 86 -5.66 15.85 -12.40
C LYS A 86 -4.36 16.23 -13.11
N SER A 87 -4.22 17.48 -13.52
CA SER A 87 -3.02 18.03 -14.15
C SER A 87 -1.76 17.81 -13.32
N ARG A 88 -1.86 17.95 -11.99
CA ARG A 88 -0.74 17.74 -11.07
C ARG A 88 -0.35 16.26 -10.98
N TYR A 89 -1.31 15.34 -10.95
CA TYR A 89 -1.02 13.90 -10.98
C TYR A 89 -0.26 13.49 -12.25
N LEU A 90 -0.50 14.16 -13.36
CA LEU A 90 0.19 13.88 -14.63
C LEU A 90 1.55 14.59 -14.72
N GLY A 91 1.65 15.80 -14.16
CA GLY A 91 2.82 16.67 -14.26
C GLY A 91 3.89 16.45 -13.19
N GLU A 92 3.49 16.05 -11.98
CA GLU A 92 4.40 15.85 -10.85
C GLU A 92 4.84 14.38 -10.76
N PRO A 93 6.15 14.07 -10.92
CA PRO A 93 6.62 12.68 -10.97
C PRO A 93 6.27 11.84 -9.74
N ASP A 94 6.32 12.44 -8.54
CA ASP A 94 6.03 11.73 -7.29
C ASP A 94 4.54 11.40 -7.18
N LEU A 95 3.65 12.36 -7.48
CA LEU A 95 2.21 12.12 -7.50
C LEU A 95 1.82 11.07 -8.55
N ARG A 96 2.44 11.17 -9.74
CA ARG A 96 2.25 10.16 -10.79
C ARG A 96 2.74 8.79 -10.34
N GLY A 97 3.89 8.72 -9.67
CA GLY A 97 4.42 7.48 -9.10
C GLY A 97 3.42 6.81 -8.17
N HIS A 98 2.91 7.54 -7.19
CA HIS A 98 1.92 7.02 -6.24
C HIS A 98 0.61 6.62 -6.93
N LEU A 99 0.18 7.34 -7.96
CA LEU A 99 -1.01 6.98 -8.74
C LEU A 99 -0.82 5.65 -9.48
N VAL A 100 0.32 5.46 -10.15
CA VAL A 100 0.62 4.22 -10.89
C VAL A 100 0.79 3.05 -9.92
N GLU A 101 1.51 3.22 -8.81
CA GLU A 101 1.63 2.21 -7.77
C GLU A 101 0.25 1.84 -7.18
N SER A 102 -0.61 2.85 -6.93
CA SER A 102 -1.97 2.60 -6.45
C SER A 102 -2.81 1.83 -7.45
N ALA A 103 -2.67 2.10 -8.76
CA ALA A 103 -3.37 1.36 -9.81
C ALA A 103 -2.94 -0.11 -9.87
N VAL A 104 -1.64 -0.37 -9.76
CA VAL A 104 -1.10 -1.74 -9.70
C VAL A 104 -1.58 -2.43 -8.42
N GLY A 105 -1.49 -1.75 -7.27
CA GLY A 105 -1.95 -2.28 -5.99
C GLY A 105 -3.44 -2.62 -5.99
N ALA A 106 -4.29 -1.74 -6.51
CA ALA A 106 -5.73 -1.98 -6.65
C ALA A 106 -6.01 -3.25 -7.49
N ARG A 107 -5.28 -3.42 -8.60
CA ARG A 107 -5.40 -4.63 -9.44
C ARG A 107 -4.94 -5.90 -8.71
N LEU A 108 -3.86 -5.83 -7.95
CA LEU A 108 -3.37 -6.95 -7.14
C LEU A 108 -4.37 -7.33 -6.05
N LEU A 109 -4.96 -6.35 -5.36
CA LEU A 109 -5.97 -6.58 -4.32
C LEU A 109 -7.25 -7.22 -4.89
N ALA A 110 -7.72 -6.77 -6.05
CA ALA A 110 -8.86 -7.38 -6.73
C ALA A 110 -8.60 -8.86 -7.00
N ARG A 111 -7.45 -9.21 -7.58
CA ARG A 111 -7.07 -10.60 -7.82
C ARG A 111 -6.82 -11.39 -6.55
N ALA A 112 -6.30 -10.74 -5.51
CA ALA A 112 -6.05 -11.37 -4.23
C ALA A 112 -7.35 -11.92 -3.62
N SER A 113 -8.44 -11.16 -3.69
CA SER A 113 -9.76 -11.58 -3.23
C SER A 113 -10.30 -12.78 -4.02
N GLU A 114 -10.07 -12.82 -5.34
CA GLU A 114 -10.54 -13.90 -6.20
C GLU A 114 -9.71 -15.18 -6.08
N GLU A 115 -8.40 -15.06 -5.93
CA GLU A 115 -7.44 -16.17 -6.02
C GLU A 115 -6.87 -16.59 -4.65
N GLY A 116 -7.27 -15.95 -3.55
CA GLY A 116 -6.72 -16.23 -2.22
C GLY A 116 -5.24 -15.87 -2.07
N LEU A 117 -4.82 -14.75 -2.67
CA LEU A 117 -3.43 -14.29 -2.59
C LEU A 117 -3.22 -13.39 -1.38
N GLY A 118 -2.01 -13.44 -0.79
CA GLY A 118 -1.53 -12.42 0.12
C GLY A 118 -0.84 -11.28 -0.63
N VAL A 119 -1.20 -10.04 -0.33
CA VAL A 119 -0.53 -8.84 -0.90
C VAL A 119 0.14 -8.07 0.22
N TYR A 120 1.42 -7.81 0.06
CA TYR A 120 2.30 -7.16 1.04
C TYR A 120 3.20 -6.16 0.33
N TRP A 121 3.95 -5.38 1.10
CA TRP A 121 5.10 -4.58 0.67
C TRP A 121 6.33 -5.00 1.47
N TRP A 122 7.54 -4.66 1.02
CA TRP A 122 8.75 -5.02 1.74
C TRP A 122 9.74 -3.87 1.81
N ARG A 123 10.40 -3.71 2.95
CA ARG A 123 11.49 -2.75 3.14
C ARG A 123 12.50 -3.26 4.16
N GLU A 124 13.78 -3.06 3.85
CA GLU A 124 14.89 -3.23 4.77
C GLU A 124 15.83 -2.02 4.66
N GLY A 125 15.94 -1.24 5.74
CA GLY A 125 16.62 0.05 5.71
C GLY A 125 15.99 0.99 4.69
N THR A 126 16.78 1.41 3.69
CA THR A 126 16.36 2.27 2.57
C THR A 126 15.92 1.51 1.33
N LYS A 127 16.07 0.19 1.33
CA LYS A 127 15.76 -0.68 0.19
C LYS A 127 14.33 -1.18 0.27
N GLU A 128 13.61 -1.12 -0.84
CA GLU A 128 12.17 -1.37 -0.89
C GLU A 128 11.78 -2.21 -2.11
N VAL A 129 10.75 -3.04 -1.94
CA VAL A 129 10.00 -3.71 -3.01
C VAL A 129 8.54 -3.24 -2.89
N ASP A 130 7.99 -2.73 -3.99
CA ASP A 130 6.67 -2.10 -3.97
C ASP A 130 5.58 -3.07 -3.55
N PHE A 131 5.58 -4.28 -4.12
CA PHE A 131 4.66 -5.34 -3.72
C PHE A 131 5.34 -6.70 -3.62
N VAL A 132 4.90 -7.47 -2.63
CA VAL A 132 5.20 -8.89 -2.50
C VAL A 132 3.87 -9.63 -2.50
N VAL A 133 3.72 -10.57 -3.42
CA VAL A 133 2.51 -11.41 -3.54
C VAL A 133 2.85 -12.83 -3.16
N SER A 134 2.06 -13.43 -2.26
CA SER A 134 2.18 -14.83 -1.89
C SER A 134 0.95 -15.63 -2.33
N LYS A 135 1.17 -16.86 -2.80
CA LYS A 135 0.12 -17.85 -3.03
C LYS A 135 0.47 -19.10 -2.25
N GLY A 136 -0.27 -19.35 -1.16
CA GLY A 136 0.09 -20.41 -0.23
C GLY A 136 1.46 -20.16 0.44
N PHE A 137 2.14 -21.25 0.79
CA PHE A 137 3.43 -21.20 1.49
C PHE A 137 4.64 -21.11 0.55
N ASP A 138 4.51 -21.54 -0.72
CA ASP A 138 5.65 -21.85 -1.57
C ASP A 138 5.83 -20.89 -2.77
N SER A 139 4.87 -20.03 -3.05
CA SER A 139 4.95 -19.12 -4.19
C SER A 139 5.01 -17.67 -3.76
N LEU A 140 6.16 -17.04 -3.95
CA LEU A 140 6.39 -15.62 -3.76
C LEU A 140 6.68 -14.93 -5.09
N SER A 141 6.16 -13.72 -5.25
CA SER A 141 6.52 -12.83 -6.34
C SER A 141 6.84 -11.45 -5.78
N ALA A 142 7.98 -10.90 -6.15
CA ALA A 142 8.39 -9.54 -5.84
C ALA A 142 8.13 -8.67 -7.07
N ILE A 143 7.37 -7.59 -6.88
CA ILE A 143 6.89 -6.72 -7.95
C ILE A 143 7.44 -5.32 -7.73
N GLU A 144 8.06 -4.75 -8.74
CA GLU A 144 8.52 -3.37 -8.80
C GLU A 144 7.75 -2.61 -9.87
N VAL A 145 7.26 -1.42 -9.51
CA VAL A 145 6.47 -0.57 -10.41
C VAL A 145 7.35 0.57 -10.92
N LYS A 146 7.47 0.70 -12.24
CA LYS A 146 8.22 1.78 -12.91
C LYS A 146 7.24 2.80 -13.49
N SER A 147 7.31 4.03 -13.00
CA SER A 147 6.47 5.15 -13.45
C SER A 147 7.23 6.19 -14.26
N GLY A 148 8.38 5.82 -14.87
CA GLY A 148 9.18 6.66 -15.76
C GLY A 148 10.41 7.31 -15.16
N LYS A 149 10.54 7.46 -13.82
CA LYS A 149 11.79 7.83 -13.16
C LYS A 149 12.34 6.64 -12.39
N GLU A 150 13.65 6.40 -12.48
CA GLU A 150 14.30 5.47 -11.58
C GLU A 150 14.16 6.01 -10.15
N LYS A 151 13.41 5.33 -9.33
CA LYS A 151 13.46 5.49 -7.88
C LYS A 151 14.77 4.90 -7.40
N GLY A 152 15.28 5.42 -6.28
CA GLY A 152 16.51 4.99 -5.64
C GLY A 152 16.70 3.47 -5.55
N GLN A 153 17.70 3.00 -4.86
CA GLN A 153 18.11 1.58 -4.87
C GLN A 153 16.92 0.64 -4.63
N SER A 154 16.54 -0.09 -5.68
CA SER A 154 15.55 -1.15 -5.60
C SER A 154 16.00 -2.22 -4.61
N GLY A 155 15.13 -2.56 -3.66
CA GLY A 155 15.36 -3.67 -2.73
C GLY A 155 15.22 -5.05 -3.38
N MET A 156 14.92 -5.09 -4.68
CA MET A 156 14.64 -6.34 -5.41
C MET A 156 15.75 -7.38 -5.28
N ALA A 157 17.01 -6.98 -5.46
CA ALA A 157 18.13 -7.91 -5.37
C ALA A 157 18.31 -8.48 -3.97
N ASP A 158 18.15 -7.65 -2.94
CA ASP A 158 18.23 -8.06 -1.54
C ASP A 158 17.07 -8.98 -1.15
N PHE A 159 15.87 -8.64 -1.59
CA PHE A 159 14.70 -9.48 -1.37
C PHE A 159 14.88 -10.86 -2.01
N LEU A 160 15.31 -10.93 -3.26
CA LEU A 160 15.54 -12.20 -3.97
C LEU A 160 16.69 -13.01 -3.36
N SER A 161 17.72 -12.35 -2.83
CA SER A 161 18.79 -13.02 -2.10
C SER A 161 18.27 -13.69 -0.81
N ALA A 162 17.36 -13.01 -0.10
CA ALA A 162 16.73 -13.57 1.09
C ALA A 162 15.62 -14.60 0.77
N HIS A 163 15.05 -14.55 -0.43
CA HIS A 163 13.97 -15.42 -0.90
C HIS A 163 14.27 -15.95 -2.31
N PRO A 164 15.23 -16.92 -2.46
CA PRO A 164 15.70 -17.37 -3.78
C PRO A 164 14.64 -17.98 -4.69
N SER A 165 13.54 -18.50 -4.13
CA SER A 165 12.41 -19.04 -4.88
C SER A 165 11.43 -17.98 -5.39
N ALA A 166 11.58 -16.72 -4.97
CA ALA A 166 10.68 -15.66 -5.36
C ALA A 166 10.87 -15.26 -6.82
N LYS A 167 9.74 -15.03 -7.52
CA LYS A 167 9.76 -14.54 -8.91
C LYS A 167 9.90 -13.02 -8.92
N ARG A 168 10.79 -12.52 -9.78
CA ARG A 168 10.90 -11.09 -10.07
C ARG A 168 9.90 -10.68 -11.14
N ILE A 169 9.15 -9.60 -10.88
CA ILE A 169 8.23 -8.98 -11.84
C ILE A 169 8.50 -7.48 -11.85
N VAL A 170 8.56 -6.88 -13.03
CA VAL A 170 8.64 -5.43 -13.21
C VAL A 170 7.43 -5.01 -14.05
N VAL A 171 6.70 -3.99 -13.59
CA VAL A 171 5.51 -3.42 -14.24
C VAL A 171 5.81 -1.96 -14.57
N GLY A 172 5.60 -1.57 -15.84
CA GLY A 172 5.81 -0.20 -16.32
C GLY A 172 5.61 -0.07 -17.79
#